data_59a7103f3ab279974f39d906404a3c6b
#
_entry.id   59a7103f3ab279974f39d906404a3c6b
#
_cell.length_a   1.000
_cell.length_b   1.000
_cell.length_c   1.000
_cell.angle_alpha   90.00
_cell.angle_beta   90.00
_cell.angle_gamma   90.00
#
_symmetry.space_group_name_H-M   'P 1'
#
loop_
_entity.id
_entity.type
_entity.pdbx_description
1 polymer ?
#
loop_
_entity_poly.entity_id
_entity_poly.type
_entity_poly.pdbx_seq_one_letter_code
_entity_poly.pdbx_strand_id
1 'polypeptide(L)'
;PMPRIFGVTIPDDKKILYSLPYLYGIGLATSKIILKSSGIDPDKRAKELTAEELGKIQKIIERTYKIEGDLRKEVASNQKHHRELGTWKGQRLGRRLPLKGRTKTNSRTTRGNVRRTMGSGRAKSAEKT
;
A
#
# COMPACT_ATOMS: atom_id res chain seq x y z
N PRO A 1 14.18 2.95 19.90
CA PRO A 1 14.21 2.37 18.57
C PRO A 1 12.80 2.12 18.05
N MET A 2 12.60 2.36 16.78
CA MET A 2 11.32 2.14 16.14
C MET A 2 10.99 0.65 16.07
N PRO A 3 9.78 0.22 16.45
CA PRO A 3 9.41 -1.18 16.34
C PRO A 3 9.32 -1.61 14.88
N ARG A 4 9.73 -2.85 14.61
CA ARG A 4 9.67 -3.44 13.28
C ARG A 4 8.72 -4.63 13.30
N ILE A 5 7.80 -4.64 12.36
CA ILE A 5 6.85 -5.74 12.17
C ILE A 5 6.97 -6.20 10.71
N PHE A 6 7.26 -7.48 10.49
CA PHE A 6 7.45 -8.07 9.16
C PHE A 6 8.49 -7.33 8.32
N GLY A 7 9.55 -6.85 8.97
CA GLY A 7 10.62 -6.12 8.28
C GLY A 7 10.29 -4.66 7.98
N VAL A 8 9.10 -4.21 8.30
CA VAL A 8 8.68 -2.82 8.10
C VAL A 8 8.80 -2.04 9.39
N THR A 9 9.46 -0.89 9.34
CA THR A 9 9.57 0.00 10.48
C THR A 9 8.30 0.83 10.59
N ILE A 10 7.65 0.75 11.75
CA ILE A 10 6.44 1.53 12.01
C ILE A 10 6.78 2.74 12.89
N PRO A 11 6.04 3.86 12.78
CA PRO A 11 6.27 5.03 13.60
C PRO A 11 6.09 4.72 15.09
N ASP A 12 7.04 5.12 15.91
CA ASP A 12 6.99 4.91 17.36
C ASP A 12 6.23 6.01 18.11
N ASP A 13 6.16 7.20 17.53
CA ASP A 13 5.48 8.35 18.14
C ASP A 13 3.96 8.27 18.07
N LYS A 14 3.44 7.49 17.15
CA LYS A 14 2.00 7.38 16.92
C LYS A 14 1.38 6.30 17.78
N LYS A 15 0.09 6.44 18.05
CA LYS A 15 -0.69 5.38 18.69
C LYS A 15 -0.63 4.14 17.81
N ILE A 16 -0.59 2.97 18.44
CA ILE A 16 -0.51 1.71 17.70
C ILE A 16 -1.64 1.55 16.68
N LEU A 17 -2.82 2.08 16.98
CA LEU A 17 -3.94 2.09 16.06
C LEU A 17 -3.59 2.75 14.71
N TYR A 18 -2.81 3.80 14.73
CA TYR A 18 -2.41 4.54 13.53
C TYR A 18 -1.06 4.11 12.97
N SER A 19 -0.30 3.34 13.73
CA SER A 19 1.00 2.81 13.28
C SER A 19 0.84 1.53 12.45
N LEU A 20 -0.09 0.65 12.82
CA LEU A 20 -0.32 -0.60 12.09
C LEU A 20 -0.70 -0.39 10.62
N PRO A 21 -1.50 0.63 10.25
CA PRO A 21 -1.82 0.87 8.83
C PRO A 21 -0.63 1.20 7.93
N TYR A 22 0.55 1.41 8.47
CA TYR A 22 1.77 1.55 7.67
C TYR A 22 2.19 0.24 7.00
N LEU A 23 1.66 -0.89 7.49
CA LEU A 23 1.81 -2.18 6.82
C LEU A 23 0.86 -2.25 5.62
N TYR A 24 1.40 -2.62 4.47
CA TYR A 24 0.58 -2.78 3.27
C TYR A 24 -0.38 -3.96 3.46
N GLY A 25 -1.65 -3.69 3.36
CA GLY A 25 -2.71 -4.67 3.56
C GLY A 25 -3.48 -4.50 4.87
N ILE A 26 -3.05 -3.59 5.74
CA ILE A 26 -3.74 -3.28 6.99
C ILE A 26 -4.21 -1.84 6.93
N GLY A 27 -5.52 -1.65 7.04
CA GLY A 27 -6.13 -0.33 7.16
C GLY A 27 -6.54 -0.05 8.61
N LEU A 28 -7.16 1.11 8.83
CA LEU A 28 -7.59 1.52 10.16
C LEU A 28 -8.59 0.56 10.78
N ALA A 29 -9.57 0.10 10.00
CA ALA A 29 -10.58 -0.84 10.49
C ALA A 29 -9.97 -2.19 10.89
N THR A 30 -9.07 -2.72 10.06
CA THR A 30 -8.34 -3.96 10.35
C THR A 30 -7.45 -3.81 11.57
N SER A 31 -6.80 -2.65 11.72
CA SER A 31 -5.99 -2.33 12.89
C SER A 31 -6.83 -2.39 14.18
N LYS A 32 -8.02 -1.83 14.17
CA LYS A 32 -8.95 -1.90 15.32
C LYS A 32 -9.28 -3.34 15.68
N ILE A 33 -9.58 -4.17 14.69
CA ILE A 33 -9.92 -5.58 14.91
C ILE A 33 -8.74 -6.34 15.51
N ILE A 34 -7.54 -6.13 14.96
CA ILE A 34 -6.31 -6.77 15.45
C ILE A 34 -6.04 -6.41 16.91
N LEU A 35 -6.13 -5.14 17.25
CA LEU A 35 -5.87 -4.66 18.61
C LEU A 35 -6.90 -5.19 19.60
N LYS A 36 -8.17 -5.23 19.19
CA LYS A 36 -9.23 -5.80 20.01
C LYS A 36 -8.98 -7.30 20.27
N SER A 37 -8.59 -8.04 19.25
CA SER A 37 -8.32 -9.49 19.38
C SER A 37 -7.09 -9.77 20.24
N SER A 38 -6.09 -8.91 20.20
CA SER A 38 -4.88 -9.08 21.01
C SER A 38 -5.01 -8.53 22.43
N GLY A 39 -6.08 -7.79 22.73
CA GLY A 39 -6.29 -7.18 24.03
C GLY A 39 -5.36 -6.01 24.34
N ILE A 40 -4.84 -5.37 23.32
CA ILE A 40 -3.94 -4.21 23.47
C ILE A 40 -4.75 -2.92 23.37
N ASP A 41 -4.41 -1.95 24.23
CA ASP A 41 -5.02 -0.63 24.19
C ASP A 41 -4.64 0.09 22.88
N PRO A 42 -5.63 0.48 22.05
CA PRO A 42 -5.34 1.17 20.80
C PRO A 42 -4.72 2.55 21.00
N ASP A 43 -4.90 3.16 22.14
CA ASP A 43 -4.32 4.49 22.44
C ASP A 43 -2.87 4.43 22.89
N LYS A 44 -2.35 3.24 23.14
CA LYS A 44 -0.96 3.04 23.52
C LYS A 44 -0.04 3.39 22.36
N ARG A 45 1.05 4.08 22.65
CA ARG A 45 2.01 4.42 21.61
C ARG A 45 2.84 3.21 21.21
N ALA A 46 3.25 3.17 19.95
CA ALA A 46 4.00 2.03 19.43
C ALA A 46 5.31 1.78 20.19
N LYS A 47 5.98 2.83 20.64
CA LYS A 47 7.21 2.73 21.43
C LYS A 47 7.02 2.11 22.82
N GLU A 48 5.80 2.16 23.34
CA GLU A 48 5.47 1.63 24.67
C GLU A 48 5.09 0.15 24.65
N LEU A 49 5.01 -0.45 23.47
CA LEU A 49 4.66 -1.85 23.32
C LEU A 49 5.81 -2.76 23.75
N THR A 50 5.47 -3.82 24.47
CA THR A 50 6.42 -4.86 24.83
C THR A 50 6.64 -5.81 23.66
N ALA A 51 7.74 -6.57 23.71
CA ALA A 51 8.02 -7.59 22.69
C ALA A 51 6.92 -8.65 22.62
N GLU A 52 6.32 -9.00 23.77
CA GLU A 52 5.21 -9.95 23.82
C GLU A 52 3.97 -9.44 23.08
N GLU A 53 3.63 -8.17 23.30
CA GLU A 53 2.49 -7.54 22.62
C GLU A 53 2.70 -7.49 21.11
N LEU A 54 3.89 -7.13 20.68
CA LEU A 54 4.26 -7.13 19.25
C LEU A 54 4.17 -8.56 18.68
N GLY A 55 4.63 -9.55 19.41
CA GLY A 55 4.54 -10.95 19.02
C GLY A 55 3.10 -11.43 18.85
N LYS A 56 2.20 -11.00 19.74
CA LYS A 56 0.76 -11.32 19.63
C LYS A 56 0.16 -10.71 18.36
N ILE A 57 0.49 -9.45 18.07
CA ILE A 57 0.02 -8.76 16.87
C ILE A 57 0.51 -9.51 15.63
N GLN A 58 1.79 -9.84 15.57
CA GLN A 58 2.37 -10.57 14.45
C GLN A 58 1.70 -11.92 14.22
N LYS A 59 1.44 -12.69 15.27
CA LYS A 59 0.76 -13.99 15.17
C LYS A 59 -0.64 -13.86 14.60
N ILE A 60 -1.40 -12.86 15.05
CA ILE A 60 -2.74 -12.62 14.55
C ILE A 60 -2.70 -12.27 13.05
N ILE A 61 -1.79 -11.41 12.67
CA ILE A 61 -1.63 -11.00 11.26
C ILE A 61 -1.25 -12.19 10.38
N GLU A 62 -0.28 -12.99 10.81
CA GLU A 62 0.16 -14.17 10.05
C GLU A 62 -0.96 -15.16 9.79
N ARG A 63 -1.83 -15.36 10.78
CA ARG A 63 -2.93 -16.31 10.67
C ARG A 63 -4.08 -15.82 9.79
N THR A 64 -4.37 -14.55 9.84
CA THR A 64 -5.64 -14.01 9.35
C THR A 64 -5.50 -13.19 8.08
N TYR A 65 -4.39 -12.51 7.90
CA TYR A 65 -4.23 -11.51 6.83
C TYR A 65 -3.03 -11.79 5.94
N LYS A 66 -3.19 -11.43 4.67
CA LYS A 66 -2.06 -11.35 3.74
C LYS A 66 -1.60 -9.90 3.71
N ILE A 67 -0.32 -9.70 3.88
CA ILE A 67 0.25 -8.35 3.94
C ILE A 67 1.55 -8.27 3.13
N GLU A 68 1.98 -7.04 2.88
CA GLU A 68 3.28 -6.71 2.28
C GLU A 68 3.57 -7.53 1.01
N GLY A 69 4.70 -8.22 0.96
CA GLY A 69 5.14 -8.95 -0.22
C GLY A 69 4.14 -9.98 -0.74
N ASP A 70 3.50 -10.72 0.16
CA ASP A 70 2.53 -11.74 -0.22
C ASP A 70 1.29 -11.11 -0.87
N LEU A 71 0.82 -10.00 -0.31
CA LEU A 71 -0.31 -9.27 -0.90
C LEU A 71 0.07 -8.63 -2.24
N ARG A 72 1.25 -8.06 -2.34
CA ARG A 72 1.74 -7.49 -3.59
C ARG A 72 1.83 -8.54 -4.70
N LYS A 73 2.30 -9.74 -4.37
CA LYS A 73 2.34 -10.87 -5.30
C LYS A 73 0.94 -11.29 -5.74
N GLU A 74 0.00 -11.35 -4.81
CA GLU A 74 -1.37 -11.72 -5.12
C GLU A 74 -2.02 -10.70 -6.05
N VAL A 75 -1.89 -9.41 -5.77
CA VAL A 75 -2.44 -8.34 -6.61
C VAL A 75 -1.80 -8.38 -8.00
N ALA A 76 -0.48 -8.50 -8.07
CA ALA A 76 0.24 -8.58 -9.35
C ALA A 76 -0.19 -9.81 -10.15
N SER A 77 -0.35 -10.95 -9.48
CA SER A 77 -0.80 -12.20 -10.11
C SER A 77 -2.21 -12.06 -10.67
N ASN A 78 -3.11 -11.42 -9.92
CA ASN A 78 -4.49 -11.19 -10.37
C ASN A 78 -4.53 -10.29 -11.60
N GLN A 79 -3.74 -9.24 -11.62
CA GLN A 79 -3.64 -8.35 -12.77
C GLN A 79 -3.06 -9.06 -13.99
N LYS A 80 -2.01 -9.86 -13.78
CA LYS A 80 -1.39 -10.67 -14.83
C LYS A 80 -2.39 -11.66 -15.42
N HIS A 81 -3.20 -12.30 -14.57
CA HIS A 81 -4.23 -13.25 -14.99
C HIS A 81 -5.22 -12.59 -15.94
N HIS A 82 -5.70 -11.39 -15.61
CA HIS A 82 -6.58 -10.63 -16.49
C HIS A 82 -5.93 -10.30 -17.84
N ARG A 83 -4.66 -9.94 -17.84
CA ARG A 83 -3.92 -9.65 -19.08
C ARG A 83 -3.75 -10.89 -19.94
N GLU A 84 -3.45 -12.04 -19.35
CA GLU A 84 -3.26 -13.30 -20.05
C GLU A 84 -4.57 -13.81 -20.69
N LEU A 85 -5.70 -13.62 -20.01
CA LEU A 85 -7.00 -13.98 -20.52
C LEU A 85 -7.49 -13.08 -21.66
N GLY A 86 -6.88 -11.90 -21.81
CA GLY A 86 -7.29 -10.94 -22.82
C GLY A 86 -8.64 -10.29 -22.57
N THR A 87 -9.05 -10.21 -21.32
CA THR A 87 -10.29 -9.52 -20.94
C THR A 87 -10.16 -8.02 -21.19
N TRP A 88 -11.30 -7.32 -21.29
CA TRP A 88 -11.31 -5.86 -21.43
C TRP A 88 -10.49 -5.19 -20.31
N LYS A 89 -10.73 -5.64 -19.09
CA LYS A 89 -9.97 -5.14 -17.92
C LYS A 89 -8.47 -5.38 -18.11
N GLY A 90 -8.07 -6.57 -18.55
CA GLY A 90 -6.68 -6.91 -18.78
C GLY A 90 -6.01 -6.05 -19.85
N GLN A 91 -6.70 -5.80 -20.94
CA GLN A 91 -6.20 -4.92 -22.01
C GLN A 91 -6.00 -3.49 -21.50
N ARG A 92 -6.93 -2.96 -20.73
CA ARG A 92 -6.82 -1.62 -20.16
C ARG A 92 -5.68 -1.53 -19.15
N LEU A 93 -5.51 -2.55 -18.31
CA LEU A 93 -4.40 -2.63 -17.36
C LEU A 93 -3.04 -2.66 -18.06
N GLY A 94 -2.93 -3.47 -19.13
CA GLY A 94 -1.69 -3.57 -19.90
C GLY A 94 -1.28 -2.27 -20.58
N ARG A 95 -2.25 -1.50 -21.02
CA ARG A 95 -2.02 -0.20 -21.68
C ARG A 95 -1.96 0.97 -20.70
N ARG A 96 -2.15 0.69 -19.40
CA ARG A 96 -2.19 1.72 -18.36
C ARG A 96 -3.26 2.78 -18.61
N LEU A 97 -4.42 2.34 -19.06
CA LEU A 97 -5.55 3.21 -19.35
C LEU A 97 -6.66 3.01 -18.30
N PRO A 98 -7.55 4.01 -18.12
CA PRO A 98 -8.68 3.85 -17.21
C PRO A 98 -9.54 2.64 -17.60
N LEU A 99 -9.97 1.89 -16.59
CA LEU A 99 -10.80 0.69 -16.82
C LEU A 99 -12.19 1.03 -17.32
N LYS A 100 -12.76 2.11 -16.84
CA LYS A 100 -14.07 2.58 -17.24
C LYS A 100 -13.92 3.77 -18.18
N GLY A 101 -14.86 3.89 -19.10
CA GLY A 101 -14.85 4.98 -20.06
C GLY A 101 -14.89 6.33 -19.35
N ARG A 102 -13.88 7.11 -19.61
CA ARG A 102 -13.82 8.49 -19.18
C ARG A 102 -13.59 9.35 -20.40
N THR A 103 -14.42 10.37 -20.55
CA THR A 103 -14.42 11.19 -21.74
C THR A 103 -13.20 12.10 -21.84
N LYS A 104 -12.59 12.43 -20.72
CA LYS A 104 -11.45 13.35 -20.71
C LYS A 104 -10.35 12.87 -19.77
N THR A 105 -9.24 12.50 -20.35
CA THR A 105 -8.00 12.22 -19.62
C THR A 105 -6.90 13.04 -20.26
N ASN A 106 -6.05 13.62 -19.45
CA ASN A 106 -4.88 14.33 -19.97
C ASN A 106 -3.61 13.53 -19.67
N SER A 107 -2.52 13.96 -20.25
CA SER A 107 -1.22 13.30 -20.13
C SER A 107 -0.69 13.24 -18.69
N ARG A 108 -1.24 14.06 -17.81
CA ARG A 108 -0.83 14.09 -16.40
C ARG A 108 -1.55 13.07 -15.53
N THR A 109 -2.66 12.53 -16.03
CA THR A 109 -3.49 11.60 -15.27
C THR A 109 -3.39 10.17 -15.74
N THR A 110 -2.35 9.82 -16.46
CA THR A 110 -2.09 8.44 -16.82
C THR A 110 -1.78 7.62 -15.57
N ARG A 111 -2.11 6.35 -15.61
CA ARG A 111 -1.78 5.45 -14.50
C ARG A 111 -0.29 5.45 -14.25
N GLY A 112 0.07 5.52 -13.00
CA GLY A 112 1.44 5.67 -12.56
C GLY A 112 1.79 7.12 -12.21
N ASN A 113 0.89 8.05 -12.44
CA ASN A 113 1.02 9.47 -12.05
C ASN A 113 2.28 10.16 -12.56
N VAL A 114 2.80 9.67 -13.67
CA VAL A 114 3.96 10.31 -14.30
C VAL A 114 3.47 11.37 -15.28
N ARG A 115 3.90 12.58 -15.04
CA ARG A 115 3.57 13.71 -15.92
C ARG A 115 4.32 13.57 -17.25
N ARG A 116 3.56 13.52 -18.33
CA ARG A 116 4.11 13.33 -19.69
C ARG A 116 3.57 14.39 -20.64
N THR A 117 3.86 15.64 -20.38
CA THR A 117 3.44 16.72 -21.26
C THR A 117 4.59 17.15 -22.16
N MET A 118 4.34 17.18 -23.45
CA MET A 118 5.35 17.61 -24.42
C MET A 118 5.67 19.10 -24.27
N GLY A 119 4.67 19.94 -24.14
CA GLY A 119 4.85 21.39 -24.05
C GLY A 119 5.61 21.82 -22.81
N SER A 120 5.30 21.25 -21.67
CA SER A 120 6.01 21.55 -20.43
C SER A 120 7.20 20.63 -20.22
N GLY A 121 7.40 19.67 -21.10
CA GLY A 121 8.52 18.73 -21.04
C GLY A 121 9.76 19.20 -21.77
N ARG A 122 9.82 20.45 -22.16
CA ARG A 122 11.04 20.97 -22.76
C ARG A 122 12.17 21.02 -21.75
N ALA A 123 13.39 21.01 -22.22
CA ALA A 123 14.60 20.95 -21.41
C ALA A 123 14.59 21.95 -20.25
N LYS A 124 15.07 21.52 -19.12
CA LYS A 124 15.28 22.38 -17.97
C LYS A 124 16.30 23.46 -18.29
N SER A 125 16.27 24.54 -17.55
CA SER A 125 17.19 25.67 -17.79
C SER A 125 18.65 25.27 -17.85
N ALA A 126 19.06 24.32 -17.02
CA ALA A 126 20.43 23.80 -16.99
C ALA A 126 20.81 23.04 -18.27
N GLU A 127 19.84 22.52 -19.01
CA GLU A 127 20.04 21.71 -20.21
C GLU A 127 20.01 22.59 -21.49
N LYS A 128 19.68 23.84 -21.36
CA LYS A 128 19.56 24.75 -22.47
C LYS A 128 20.85 25.46 -22.88
N THR A 129 21.88 25.21 -22.16
CA THR A 129 23.18 25.77 -22.48
C THR A 129 23.97 25.01 -23.60
#